data_a50ec86d7c97fb5b4c5409575cc84c5a
#
_entry.id   a50ec86d7c97fb5b4c5409575cc84c5a
#
_cell.length_a   1.000
_cell.length_b   1.000
_cell.length_c   1.000
_cell.angle_alpha   90.00
_cell.angle_beta   90.00
_cell.angle_gamma   90.00
#
_symmetry.space_group_name_H-M   'P 1'
#
loop_
_entity.id
_entity.type
_entity.pdbx_description
1 polymer ?
#
loop_
_entity_poly.entity_id
_entity_poly.type
_entity_poly.pdbx_seq_one_letter_code
_entity_poly.pdbx_strand_id
1 'polypeptide(L)'
;MASSDAARKLEPSNPHGVYVWREGRWLAAGRSALDGDGLYIIYFSNSECGACRVFDDVWYPFVETLAGRSAARFAVVLCGWFTRDCCSEDAKNLFKEFAVHVSPTVIVMKRSNGRIEKILKYEGLTSALAFTFSYAKILA
;
A
#
# COMPACT_ATOMS: atom_id res chain seq x y z
N MET A 1 18.05 19.19 -2.25
CA MET A 1 16.73 19.03 -2.29
C MET A 1 16.26 17.63 -2.23
N ALA A 2 15.15 17.46 -1.73
CA ALA A 2 14.66 16.12 -1.61
C ALA A 2 14.74 15.50 -2.99
N SER A 3 15.38 14.42 -3.09
CA SER A 3 15.56 13.83 -4.36
C SER A 3 14.22 13.26 -4.85
N SER A 4 14.00 13.37 -6.14
CA SER A 4 12.82 12.76 -6.72
C SER A 4 12.83 11.25 -6.57
N ASP A 5 14.01 10.66 -6.34
CA ASP A 5 14.10 9.21 -6.11
C ASP A 5 13.44 8.82 -4.81
N ALA A 6 13.58 9.63 -3.76
CA ALA A 6 12.93 9.35 -2.48
C ALA A 6 11.40 9.38 -2.61
N ALA A 7 10.88 10.16 -3.58
CA ALA A 7 9.45 10.26 -3.79
C ALA A 7 8.87 9.11 -4.60
N ARG A 8 9.70 8.30 -5.27
CA ARG A 8 9.25 7.16 -6.07
C ARG A 8 9.15 5.88 -5.28
N LYS A 9 9.81 5.86 -4.14
CA LYS A 9 9.89 4.68 -3.29
C LYS A 9 9.96 5.13 -1.85
N LEU A 10 9.18 4.53 -0.99
CA LEU A 10 9.26 4.81 0.44
C LEU A 10 10.39 3.99 1.04
N GLU A 11 11.11 4.60 1.96
CA GLU A 11 12.16 3.94 2.71
C GLU A 11 11.65 3.56 4.10
N PRO A 12 12.28 2.59 4.78
CA PRO A 12 11.86 2.26 6.15
C PRO A 12 11.94 3.45 7.11
N SER A 13 12.77 4.44 6.79
CA SER A 13 12.93 5.63 7.62
C SER A 13 11.88 6.70 7.38
N ASN A 14 11.01 6.53 6.39
CA ASN A 14 9.93 7.48 6.17
C ASN A 14 8.99 7.48 7.37
N PRO A 15 8.37 8.62 7.69
CA PRO A 15 7.40 8.67 8.79
C PRO A 15 6.28 7.65 8.62
N HIS A 16 5.82 7.06 9.71
CA HIS A 16 4.64 6.21 9.68
C HIS A 16 3.45 7.01 9.19
N GLY A 17 2.62 6.39 8.38
CA GLY A 17 1.47 7.11 7.83
C GLY A 17 0.88 6.42 6.63
N VAL A 18 0.00 7.16 5.97
CA VAL A 18 -0.68 6.74 4.76
C VAL A 18 -0.07 7.51 3.60
N TYR A 19 0.27 6.81 2.55
CA TYR A 19 0.87 7.42 1.36
C TYR A 19 0.09 6.99 0.13
N VAL A 20 -0.07 7.90 -0.82
CA VAL A 20 -0.74 7.60 -2.08
C VAL A 20 0.16 7.96 -3.24
N TRP A 21 0.02 7.19 -4.33
CA TRP A 21 0.78 7.43 -5.54
C TRP A 21 0.01 8.42 -6.40
N ARG A 22 0.64 9.56 -6.68
CA ARG A 22 0.07 10.59 -7.56
C ARG A 22 1.16 11.26 -8.35
N GLU A 23 0.93 11.38 -9.64
CA GLU A 23 1.82 12.15 -10.52
C GLU A 23 3.27 11.68 -10.40
N GLY A 24 3.46 10.36 -10.37
CA GLY A 24 4.78 9.77 -10.40
C GLY A 24 5.53 9.75 -9.10
N ARG A 25 4.85 9.94 -7.97
CA ARG A 25 5.52 9.93 -6.67
C ARG A 25 4.57 9.58 -5.55
N TRP A 26 5.15 9.23 -4.40
CA TRP A 26 4.39 8.93 -3.19
C TRP A 26 4.22 10.20 -2.38
N LEU A 27 2.97 10.51 -2.03
CA LEU A 27 2.64 11.68 -1.24
C LEU A 27 2.00 11.25 0.06
N ALA A 28 2.44 11.88 1.16
CA ALA A 28 1.80 11.67 2.45
C ALA A 28 0.35 12.14 2.38
N ALA A 29 -0.54 11.34 2.94
CA ALA A 29 -1.96 11.63 2.91
C ALA A 29 -2.57 11.21 4.25
N GLY A 30 -3.85 11.45 4.42
CA GLY A 30 -4.58 10.95 5.56
C GLY A 30 -5.45 9.78 5.15
N ARG A 31 -6.15 9.24 6.13
CA ARG A 31 -7.07 8.14 5.91
C ARG A 31 -8.14 8.48 4.85
N SER A 32 -8.56 9.73 4.77
CA SER A 32 -9.60 10.14 3.84
C SER A 32 -9.24 9.91 2.38
N ALA A 33 -7.94 9.74 2.08
CA ALA A 33 -7.52 9.42 0.72
C ALA A 33 -8.05 8.07 0.25
N LEU A 34 -8.51 7.22 1.17
CA LEU A 34 -9.03 5.89 0.86
C LEU A 34 -10.56 5.83 0.97
N ASP A 35 -11.23 6.96 1.11
CA ASP A 35 -12.69 6.99 1.34
C ASP A 35 -13.52 7.14 0.07
N GLY A 36 -12.96 7.66 -0.99
CA GLY A 36 -13.72 7.88 -2.23
C GLY A 36 -14.04 6.60 -2.96
N ASP A 37 -15.02 6.66 -3.86
CA ASP A 37 -15.36 5.51 -4.69
C ASP A 37 -14.22 5.20 -5.65
N GLY A 38 -14.01 3.92 -5.90
CA GLY A 38 -12.96 3.46 -6.81
C GLY A 38 -12.31 2.18 -6.34
N LEU A 39 -11.32 1.77 -7.10
CA LEU A 39 -10.54 0.57 -6.82
C LEU A 39 -9.22 0.98 -6.18
N TYR A 40 -8.88 0.34 -5.09
CA TYR A 40 -7.64 0.61 -4.34
C TYR A 40 -6.80 -0.65 -4.23
N ILE A 41 -5.51 -0.50 -4.40
CA ILE A 41 -4.54 -1.55 -4.11
C ILE A 41 -3.62 -0.99 -3.05
N ILE A 42 -3.68 -1.56 -1.85
CA ILE A 42 -3.05 -1.00 -0.66
C ILE A 42 -2.03 -1.98 -0.09
N TYR A 43 -0.80 -1.51 0.05
CA TYR A 43 0.27 -2.30 0.65
C TYR A 43 0.42 -1.88 2.10
N PHE A 44 0.19 -2.82 3.01
CA PHE A 44 0.42 -2.62 4.44
C PHE A 44 1.82 -3.10 4.77
N SER A 45 2.68 -2.17 5.13
CA SER A 45 4.10 -2.41 5.36
C SER A 45 4.49 -2.04 6.78
N ASN A 46 5.47 -2.76 7.31
CA ASN A 46 6.10 -2.40 8.57
C ASN A 46 7.57 -2.12 8.31
N SER A 47 8.10 -1.06 8.89
CA SER A 47 9.51 -0.70 8.68
C SER A 47 10.45 -1.75 9.27
N GLU A 48 10.00 -2.49 10.28
CA GLU A 48 10.80 -3.51 10.96
C GLU A 48 10.62 -4.91 10.36
N CYS A 49 10.07 -5.00 9.17
CA CYS A 49 9.70 -6.28 8.57
C CYS A 49 10.67 -6.65 7.43
N GLY A 50 11.43 -7.71 7.63
CA GLY A 50 12.38 -8.17 6.61
C GLY A 50 11.70 -8.61 5.32
N ALA A 51 10.58 -9.34 5.43
CA ALA A 51 9.84 -9.77 4.25
C ALA A 51 9.27 -8.58 3.48
N CYS A 52 8.93 -7.49 4.16
CA CYS A 52 8.50 -6.27 3.50
C CYS A 52 9.62 -5.69 2.65
N ARG A 53 10.86 -5.75 3.13
CA ARG A 53 12.00 -5.25 2.33
C ARG A 53 12.17 -6.04 1.06
N VAL A 54 11.90 -7.34 1.09
CA VAL A 54 11.93 -8.16 -0.11
C VAL A 54 10.79 -7.76 -1.04
N PHE A 55 9.60 -7.60 -0.49
CA PHE A 55 8.43 -7.21 -1.29
C PHE A 55 8.58 -5.82 -1.89
N ASP A 56 9.23 -4.89 -1.20
CA ASP A 56 9.46 -3.54 -1.70
C ASP A 56 10.10 -3.56 -3.10
N ASP A 57 11.02 -4.50 -3.33
CA ASP A 57 11.73 -4.59 -4.62
C ASP A 57 10.79 -4.98 -5.76
N VAL A 58 9.63 -5.51 -5.46
CA VAL A 58 8.61 -5.84 -6.45
C VAL A 58 7.51 -4.78 -6.47
N TRP A 59 7.07 -4.33 -5.29
CA TRP A 59 5.95 -3.41 -5.16
C TRP A 59 6.17 -2.07 -5.84
N TYR A 60 7.29 -1.42 -5.55
CA TYR A 60 7.50 -0.07 -6.09
C TYR A 60 7.64 -0.05 -7.60
N PRO A 61 8.41 -0.96 -8.23
CA PRO A 61 8.41 -1.03 -9.69
C PRO A 61 7.05 -1.42 -10.27
N PHE A 62 6.30 -2.27 -9.59
CA PHE A 62 4.95 -2.66 -9.99
C PHE A 62 4.03 -1.45 -10.10
N VAL A 63 4.01 -0.60 -9.08
CA VAL A 63 3.19 0.61 -9.09
C VAL A 63 3.64 1.56 -10.21
N GLU A 64 4.95 1.78 -10.30
CA GLU A 64 5.50 2.70 -11.30
C GLU A 64 5.15 2.27 -12.72
N THR A 65 5.16 0.96 -12.96
CA THR A 65 4.87 0.41 -14.29
C THR A 65 3.38 0.46 -14.60
N LEU A 66 2.52 0.19 -13.63
CA LEU A 66 1.10 -0.04 -13.90
C LEU A 66 0.18 1.13 -13.58
N ALA A 67 0.65 2.13 -12.84
CA ALA A 67 -0.21 3.23 -12.39
C ALA A 67 -0.90 3.95 -13.54
N GLY A 68 -0.22 4.11 -14.67
CA GLY A 68 -0.79 4.76 -15.83
C GLY A 68 -1.66 3.85 -16.69
N ARG A 69 -1.71 2.57 -16.37
CA ARG A 69 -2.44 1.57 -17.15
C ARG A 69 -3.64 1.00 -16.42
N SER A 70 -3.82 1.39 -15.16
CA SER A 70 -4.85 0.85 -14.31
C SER A 70 -5.68 1.98 -13.74
N ALA A 71 -6.96 1.75 -13.57
CA ALA A 71 -7.82 2.68 -12.86
C ALA A 71 -7.62 2.60 -11.35
N ALA A 72 -6.83 1.65 -10.88
CA ALA A 72 -6.60 1.47 -9.45
C ALA A 72 -5.80 2.64 -8.88
N ARG A 73 -6.11 2.95 -7.63
CA ARG A 73 -5.36 3.91 -6.82
C ARG A 73 -4.45 3.11 -5.91
N PHE A 74 -3.17 3.46 -5.92
CA PHE A 74 -2.17 2.72 -5.14
C PHE A 74 -1.85 3.46 -3.87
N ALA A 75 -1.78 2.74 -2.77
CA ALA A 75 -1.49 3.31 -1.46
C ALA A 75 -0.56 2.41 -0.66
N VAL A 76 0.16 3.01 0.28
CA VAL A 76 0.96 2.30 1.26
C VAL A 76 0.55 2.79 2.64
N VAL A 77 0.31 1.85 3.55
CA VAL A 77 0.07 2.15 4.95
C VAL A 77 1.28 1.64 5.72
N LEU A 78 2.03 2.53 6.34
CA LEU A 78 3.31 2.23 6.96
C LEU A 78 3.27 2.43 8.47
N CYS A 79 3.55 1.36 9.21
CA CYS A 79 3.82 1.39 10.64
C CYS A 79 5.23 0.85 10.88
N GLY A 80 5.69 0.84 12.12
CA GLY A 80 6.93 0.18 12.49
C GLY A 80 6.73 -1.31 12.67
N TRP A 81 5.77 -1.67 13.49
CA TRP A 81 5.42 -3.07 13.71
C TRP A 81 3.95 -3.16 14.13
N PHE A 82 3.07 -3.14 13.11
CA PHE A 82 1.63 -3.21 13.30
C PHE A 82 1.15 -2.08 14.23
N THR A 83 0.09 -2.31 14.99
CA THR A 83 -0.44 -1.28 15.89
C THR A 83 0.41 -1.09 17.13
N ARG A 84 1.35 -2.02 17.40
CA ARG A 84 2.20 -1.95 18.60
C ARG A 84 3.27 -0.89 18.49
N ASP A 85 3.69 -0.56 17.27
CA ASP A 85 4.69 0.45 17.01
C ASP A 85 4.26 1.23 15.78
N CYS A 86 3.42 2.23 15.99
CA CYS A 86 2.94 3.05 14.89
C CYS A 86 2.68 4.46 15.39
N CYS A 87 3.44 5.42 14.86
CA CYS A 87 3.34 6.82 15.24
C CYS A 87 2.19 7.55 14.55
N SER A 88 1.56 6.91 13.56
CA SER A 88 0.46 7.53 12.81
C SER A 88 -0.86 6.94 13.27
N GLU A 89 -1.77 7.79 13.76
CA GLU A 89 -3.09 7.31 14.15
C GLU A 89 -3.86 6.77 12.95
N ASP A 90 -3.75 7.43 11.80
CA ASP A 90 -4.43 6.97 10.60
C ASP A 90 -3.95 5.59 10.17
N ALA A 91 -2.62 5.40 10.12
CA ALA A 91 -2.06 4.11 9.74
C ALA A 91 -2.44 3.03 10.76
N LYS A 92 -2.32 3.35 12.03
CA LYS A 92 -2.66 2.43 13.10
C LYS A 92 -4.12 1.98 13.01
N ASN A 93 -5.02 2.92 12.79
CA ASN A 93 -6.45 2.63 12.68
C ASN A 93 -6.75 1.78 11.45
N LEU A 94 -6.04 1.99 10.35
CA LEU A 94 -6.23 1.18 9.16
C LEU A 94 -5.74 -0.25 9.36
N PHE A 95 -4.63 -0.45 10.05
CA PHE A 95 -4.17 -1.79 10.40
C PHE A 95 -5.23 -2.51 11.25
N LYS A 96 -5.89 -1.79 12.16
CA LYS A 96 -6.96 -2.36 12.98
C LYS A 96 -8.20 -2.65 12.15
N GLU A 97 -8.63 -1.67 11.39
CA GLU A 97 -9.87 -1.76 10.61
C GLU A 97 -9.85 -2.93 9.64
N PHE A 98 -8.72 -3.13 8.97
CA PHE A 98 -8.59 -4.21 7.99
C PHE A 98 -8.00 -5.48 8.59
N ALA A 99 -7.84 -5.51 9.91
CA ALA A 99 -7.34 -6.69 10.64
C ALA A 99 -6.06 -7.23 10.02
N VAL A 100 -5.08 -6.34 9.81
CA VAL A 100 -3.80 -6.73 9.22
C VAL A 100 -2.89 -7.26 10.33
N HIS A 101 -2.61 -8.55 10.28
CA HIS A 101 -1.79 -9.23 11.28
C HIS A 101 -0.61 -9.96 10.67
N VAL A 102 -0.45 -9.89 9.36
CA VAL A 102 0.64 -10.52 8.63
C VAL A 102 1.32 -9.45 7.82
N SER A 103 2.61 -9.51 7.67
CA SER A 103 3.36 -8.49 6.96
C SER A 103 4.35 -9.16 5.99
N PRO A 104 4.40 -8.76 4.71
CA PRO A 104 3.53 -7.75 4.08
C PRO A 104 2.11 -8.28 3.82
N THR A 105 1.15 -7.37 3.70
CA THR A 105 -0.19 -7.70 3.25
C THR A 105 -0.59 -6.70 2.18
N VAL A 106 -1.21 -7.19 1.11
CA VAL A 106 -1.80 -6.35 0.08
C VAL A 106 -3.31 -6.51 0.14
N ILE A 107 -4.03 -5.40 0.17
CA ILE A 107 -5.48 -5.42 0.14
C ILE A 107 -5.95 -4.75 -1.13
N VAL A 108 -6.84 -5.45 -1.86
CA VAL A 108 -7.53 -4.89 -3.01
C VAL A 108 -8.94 -4.58 -2.55
N MET A 109 -9.34 -3.32 -2.67
CA MET A 109 -10.61 -2.85 -2.13
C MET A 109 -11.36 -2.07 -3.19
N LYS A 110 -12.65 -2.37 -3.35
CA LYS A 110 -13.51 -1.59 -4.22
C LYS A 110 -14.55 -0.87 -3.38
N ARG A 111 -14.63 0.46 -3.52
CA ARG A 111 -15.66 1.26 -2.88
C ARG A 111 -16.64 1.76 -3.91
N SER A 112 -17.91 1.74 -3.52
CA SER A 112 -18.98 2.22 -4.37
C SER A 112 -20.09 2.76 -3.48
N ASN A 113 -20.56 3.97 -3.77
CA ASN A 113 -21.64 4.62 -3.01
C ASN A 113 -21.31 4.73 -1.51
N GLY A 114 -20.06 5.06 -1.21
CA GLY A 114 -19.63 5.27 0.17
C GLY A 114 -19.40 4.00 0.97
N ARG A 115 -19.47 2.83 0.34
CA ARG A 115 -19.30 1.55 1.03
C ARG A 115 -18.24 0.70 0.39
N ILE A 116 -17.64 -0.17 1.20
CA ILE A 116 -16.75 -1.20 0.67
C ILE A 116 -17.61 -2.27 0.03
N GLU A 117 -17.49 -2.40 -1.29
CA GLU A 117 -18.28 -3.38 -2.06
C GLU A 117 -17.57 -4.72 -2.12
N LYS A 118 -16.23 -4.69 -2.19
CA LYS A 118 -15.44 -5.90 -2.29
C LYS A 118 -14.08 -5.68 -1.66
N ILE A 119 -13.56 -6.71 -1.01
CA ILE A 119 -12.23 -6.67 -0.43
C ILE A 119 -11.57 -8.03 -0.60
N LEU A 120 -10.31 -8.02 -1.04
CA LEU A 120 -9.48 -9.21 -1.16
C LEU A 120 -8.20 -8.94 -0.40
N LYS A 121 -7.75 -9.91 0.36
CA LYS A 121 -6.57 -9.75 1.21
C LYS A 121 -5.53 -10.81 0.85
N TYR A 122 -4.32 -10.37 0.56
CA TYR A 122 -3.19 -11.24 0.20
C TYR A 122 -2.16 -11.12 1.31
N GLU A 123 -2.15 -12.10 2.20
CA GLU A 123 -1.35 -12.06 3.42
C GLU A 123 -0.03 -12.79 3.25
N GLY A 124 1.06 -12.10 3.59
CA GLY A 124 2.39 -12.67 3.55
C GLY A 124 3.07 -12.48 2.21
N LEU A 125 4.39 -12.70 2.20
CA LEU A 125 5.21 -12.44 1.04
C LEU A 125 4.79 -13.24 -0.18
N THR A 126 4.56 -14.53 -0.02
CA THR A 126 4.20 -15.40 -1.14
C THR A 126 2.90 -14.95 -1.79
N SER A 127 1.88 -14.66 -0.99
CA SER A 127 0.57 -14.22 -1.51
C SER A 127 0.67 -12.84 -2.15
N ALA A 128 1.42 -11.93 -1.54
CA ALA A 128 1.60 -10.58 -2.07
C ALA A 128 2.32 -10.63 -3.43
N LEU A 129 3.37 -11.45 -3.54
CA LEU A 129 4.09 -11.63 -4.81
C LEU A 129 3.18 -12.23 -5.87
N ALA A 130 2.42 -13.27 -5.50
CA ALA A 130 1.51 -13.92 -6.45
C ALA A 130 0.48 -12.94 -6.98
N PHE A 131 -0.05 -12.08 -6.10
CA PHE A 131 -0.99 -11.05 -6.53
C PHE A 131 -0.36 -10.11 -7.55
N THR A 132 0.83 -9.57 -7.26
CA THR A 132 1.44 -8.59 -8.14
C THR A 132 1.75 -9.18 -9.51
N PHE A 133 2.26 -10.41 -9.58
CA PHE A 133 2.53 -11.06 -10.85
C PHE A 133 1.24 -11.32 -11.64
N SER A 134 0.18 -11.77 -10.97
CA SER A 134 -1.09 -12.03 -11.63
C SER A 134 -1.74 -10.76 -12.15
N TYR A 135 -1.72 -9.70 -11.36
CA TYR A 135 -2.32 -8.44 -11.76
C TYR A 135 -1.58 -7.82 -12.94
N ALA A 136 -0.25 -7.84 -12.89
CA ALA A 136 0.56 -7.32 -13.97
C ALA A 136 0.30 -8.09 -15.27
N LYS A 137 0.13 -9.41 -15.18
CA LYS A 137 -0.12 -10.25 -16.35
C LYS A 137 -1.48 -9.93 -16.99
N ILE A 138 -2.50 -9.67 -16.16
CA ILE A 138 -3.82 -9.33 -16.67
C ILE A 138 -3.79 -8.01 -17.45
N LEU A 139 -2.98 -7.05 -16.99
CA LEU A 139 -2.89 -5.74 -17.63
C LEU A 139 -1.91 -5.70 -18.80
N ALA A 140 -1.09 -6.70 -18.93
CA ALA A 140 -0.15 -6.78 -20.04
C ALA A 140 -0.88 -7.23 -21.30
#